data_b0ce5f84479389bdb0c0bdf755404e56
#
_entry.id   b0ce5f84479389bdb0c0bdf755404e56
#
_cell.length_a   1.000
_cell.length_b   1.000
_cell.length_c   1.000
_cell.angle_alpha   90.00
_cell.angle_beta   90.00
_cell.angle_gamma   90.00
#
_symmetry.space_group_name_H-M   'P 1'
#
loop_
_entity.id
_entity.type
_entity.pdbx_description
1 polymer ?
#
loop_
_entity_poly.entity_id
_entity_poly.type
_entity_poly.pdbx_seq_one_letter_code
_entity_poly.pdbx_strand_id
1 'polypeptide(L)'
;MSKKITLIVLAFFASIFLVACGKSPDVTANANGTKIGDTIKIGVNMELTGAVAAYGKAEQNGIKLAVDEINKAGGVDGKKLELVTKDNKSENAEASTSSTNLAIQNNVNAIVGPATSGAVAAASLVSQKTGVPLL
;
A
#
# COMPACT_ATOMS: atom_id res chain seq x y z
N MET A 1 -15.23 -8.74 60.04
CA MET A 1 -14.72 -7.90 58.89
C MET A 1 -15.83 -6.93 58.51
N SER A 2 -15.57 -5.64 58.65
CA SER A 2 -16.56 -4.58 58.57
C SER A 2 -17.08 -4.43 57.13
N LYS A 3 -18.40 -4.29 56.94
CA LYS A 3 -19.06 -4.00 55.65
C LYS A 3 -18.44 -2.85 54.86
N LYS A 4 -17.70 -1.96 55.54
CA LYS A 4 -16.96 -0.84 54.92
C LYS A 4 -15.73 -1.28 54.16
N ILE A 5 -15.06 -2.37 54.59
CA ILE A 5 -13.87 -2.90 53.90
C ILE A 5 -14.28 -3.63 52.64
N THR A 6 -15.39 -4.33 52.61
CA THR A 6 -15.93 -5.02 51.42
C THR A 6 -16.35 -4.04 50.34
N LEU A 7 -16.88 -2.86 50.70
CA LEU A 7 -17.25 -1.82 49.74
C LEU A 7 -16.03 -1.16 49.08
N ILE A 8 -14.94 -0.99 49.82
CA ILE A 8 -13.69 -0.40 49.28
C ILE A 8 -12.99 -1.36 48.34
N VAL A 9 -13.00 -2.66 48.63
CA VAL A 9 -12.43 -3.68 47.75
C VAL A 9 -13.22 -3.81 46.43
N LEU A 10 -14.56 -3.70 46.51
CA LEU A 10 -15.41 -3.72 45.30
C LEU A 10 -15.20 -2.47 44.41
N ALA A 11 -14.96 -1.30 45.01
CA ALA A 11 -14.70 -0.07 44.28
C ALA A 11 -13.32 -0.07 43.59
N PHE A 12 -12.33 -0.78 44.17
CA PHE A 12 -11.00 -0.90 43.58
C PHE A 12 -10.95 -1.89 42.40
N PHE A 13 -11.85 -2.90 42.38
CA PHE A 13 -11.94 -3.85 41.26
C PHE A 13 -12.71 -3.29 40.07
N ALA A 14 -13.59 -2.30 40.25
CA ALA A 14 -14.33 -1.66 39.17
C ALA A 14 -13.51 -0.65 38.37
N SER A 15 -12.37 -0.18 38.90
CA SER A 15 -11.51 0.80 38.23
C SER A 15 -10.42 0.19 37.30
N ILE A 16 -10.28 -1.15 37.26
CA ILE A 16 -9.24 -1.83 36.46
C ILE A 16 -9.75 -2.23 35.07
N PHE A 17 -11.07 -2.11 34.80
CA PHE A 17 -11.62 -2.53 33.50
C PHE A 17 -11.73 -1.42 32.42
N LEU A 18 -11.23 -0.22 32.67
CA LEU A 18 -11.38 0.93 31.74
C LEU A 18 -10.09 1.31 31.01
N VAL A 19 -9.06 0.48 31.03
CA VAL A 19 -7.80 0.73 30.29
C VAL A 19 -7.52 -0.36 29.26
N ALA A 20 -8.54 -1.02 28.74
CA ALA A 20 -8.42 -2.00 27.66
C ALA A 20 -9.01 -1.50 26.33
N CYS A 21 -9.13 -0.18 26.12
CA CYS A 21 -9.03 0.36 24.78
C CYS A 21 -7.54 0.55 24.51
N GLY A 22 -6.88 -0.57 24.27
CA GLY A 22 -5.53 -0.55 23.73
C GLY A 22 -5.57 0.31 22.47
N LYS A 23 -4.91 1.48 22.52
CA LYS A 23 -4.35 2.12 21.35
C LYS A 23 -3.81 0.98 20.52
N SER A 24 -4.40 0.71 19.36
CA SER A 24 -3.78 -0.16 18.35
C SER A 24 -2.32 0.23 18.35
N PRO A 25 -1.37 -0.73 18.39
CA PRO A 25 0.01 -0.35 18.24
C PRO A 25 0.01 0.55 17.03
N ASP A 26 0.45 1.78 17.23
CA ASP A 26 0.73 2.68 16.14
C ASP A 26 1.66 1.85 15.26
N VAL A 27 1.10 1.26 14.23
CA VAL A 27 1.86 0.71 13.14
C VAL A 27 2.36 1.97 12.44
N THR A 28 3.26 2.65 13.12
CA THR A 28 4.34 3.31 12.46
C THR A 28 5.15 2.17 11.84
N ALA A 29 4.53 1.46 10.89
CA ALA A 29 5.29 0.94 9.80
C ALA A 29 6.23 2.09 9.49
N ASN A 30 7.54 1.82 9.52
CA ASN A 30 8.50 2.62 8.80
C ASN A 30 8.15 2.46 7.32
N ALA A 31 6.89 2.78 7.00
CA ALA A 31 6.50 3.20 5.71
C ALA A 31 7.30 4.48 5.53
N ASN A 32 8.50 4.36 4.98
CA ASN A 32 9.01 5.39 4.12
C ASN A 32 8.01 5.56 2.96
N GLY A 33 6.73 5.30 3.27
CA GLY A 33 5.59 5.53 2.42
C GLY A 33 5.69 6.96 1.99
N THR A 34 5.83 7.14 0.72
CA THR A 34 5.99 8.44 0.11
C THR A 34 4.88 9.34 0.59
N LYS A 35 5.24 10.46 1.20
CA LYS A 35 4.29 11.44 1.68
C LYS A 35 3.36 11.84 0.53
N ILE A 36 2.06 11.68 0.72
CA ILE A 36 1.07 12.06 -0.28
C ILE A 36 1.12 13.59 -0.44
N GLY A 37 1.48 14.04 -1.64
CA GLY A 37 1.49 15.44 -2.02
C GLY A 37 0.13 15.94 -2.52
N ASP A 38 0.14 16.82 -3.52
CA ASP A 38 -1.08 17.34 -4.15
C ASP A 38 -1.75 16.30 -5.05
N THR A 39 -1.00 15.31 -5.53
CA THR A 39 -1.49 14.14 -6.26
C THR A 39 -1.11 12.86 -5.54
N ILE A 40 -1.86 11.78 -5.80
CA ILE A 40 -1.54 10.43 -5.36
C ILE A 40 -0.86 9.72 -6.52
N LYS A 41 0.41 9.39 -6.39
CA LYS A 41 1.18 8.71 -7.45
C LYS A 41 1.02 7.21 -7.34
N ILE A 42 0.51 6.59 -8.39
CA ILE A 42 0.37 5.14 -8.53
C ILE A 42 1.40 4.62 -9.52
N GLY A 43 2.32 3.80 -9.04
CA GLY A 43 3.24 3.07 -9.88
C GLY A 43 2.53 1.94 -10.61
N VAL A 44 2.84 1.76 -11.88
CA VAL A 44 2.36 0.62 -12.68
C VAL A 44 3.58 -0.15 -13.14
N ASN A 45 3.78 -1.35 -12.59
CA ASN A 45 4.86 -2.25 -12.96
C ASN A 45 4.27 -3.41 -13.74
N MET A 46 4.36 -3.36 -15.06
CA MET A 46 3.67 -4.34 -15.92
C MET A 46 4.58 -4.89 -17.01
N GLU A 47 4.22 -6.08 -17.48
CA GLU A 47 4.81 -6.77 -18.62
C GLU A 47 4.31 -6.13 -19.93
N LEU A 48 4.86 -4.97 -20.33
CA LEU A 48 4.40 -4.26 -21.51
C LEU A 48 5.10 -4.73 -22.80
N THR A 49 6.25 -5.37 -22.64
CA THR A 49 7.00 -6.08 -23.70
C THR A 49 7.38 -7.48 -23.24
N GLY A 50 7.93 -8.30 -24.16
CA GLY A 50 8.35 -9.66 -23.85
C GLY A 50 7.23 -10.70 -23.98
N ALA A 51 7.43 -11.87 -23.37
CA ALA A 51 6.66 -13.08 -23.64
C ALA A 51 5.18 -12.97 -23.27
N VAL A 52 4.84 -12.19 -22.25
CA VAL A 52 3.46 -12.07 -21.74
C VAL A 52 2.89 -10.67 -21.88
N ALA A 53 3.41 -9.88 -22.79
CA ALA A 53 3.01 -8.48 -23.01
C ALA A 53 1.50 -8.28 -23.27
N ALA A 54 0.81 -9.28 -23.77
CA ALA A 54 -0.63 -9.21 -24.00
C ALA A 54 -1.41 -9.05 -22.70
N TYR A 55 -1.00 -9.75 -21.63
CA TYR A 55 -1.61 -9.64 -20.31
C TYR A 55 -1.35 -8.25 -19.70
N GLY A 56 -0.08 -7.84 -19.62
CA GLY A 56 0.27 -6.57 -19.01
C GLY A 56 -0.34 -5.35 -19.71
N LYS A 57 -0.47 -5.38 -21.05
CA LYS A 57 -1.15 -4.32 -21.80
C LYS A 57 -2.65 -4.28 -21.51
N ALA A 58 -3.31 -5.43 -21.41
CA ALA A 58 -4.73 -5.49 -21.09
C ALA A 58 -4.98 -4.94 -19.67
N GLU A 59 -4.18 -5.34 -18.70
CA GLU A 59 -4.27 -4.85 -17.32
C GLU A 59 -3.96 -3.36 -17.22
N GLN A 60 -2.93 -2.88 -17.91
CA GLN A 60 -2.62 -1.45 -17.96
C GLN A 60 -3.80 -0.62 -18.50
N ASN A 61 -4.51 -1.11 -19.51
CA ASN A 61 -5.68 -0.42 -20.04
C ASN A 61 -6.81 -0.35 -19.00
N GLY A 62 -7.02 -1.42 -18.23
CA GLY A 62 -7.96 -1.43 -17.13
C GLY A 62 -7.58 -0.43 -16.03
N ILE A 63 -6.31 -0.37 -15.66
CA ILE A 63 -5.80 0.60 -14.67
C ILE A 63 -6.01 2.04 -15.15
N LYS A 64 -5.69 2.34 -16.41
CA LYS A 64 -5.91 3.67 -16.99
C LYS A 64 -7.38 4.07 -16.95
N LEU A 65 -8.28 3.16 -17.35
CA LEU A 65 -9.72 3.41 -17.31
C LEU A 65 -10.19 3.71 -15.89
N ALA A 66 -9.81 2.88 -14.91
CA ALA A 66 -10.17 3.09 -13.51
C ALA A 66 -9.66 4.43 -12.97
N VAL A 67 -8.41 4.79 -13.26
CA VAL A 67 -7.84 6.08 -12.84
C VAL A 67 -8.55 7.25 -13.49
N ASP A 68 -8.90 7.15 -14.78
CA ASP A 68 -9.67 8.19 -15.46
C ASP A 68 -11.06 8.39 -14.84
N GLU A 69 -11.75 7.30 -14.49
CA GLU A 69 -13.05 7.35 -13.82
C GLU A 69 -12.95 7.97 -12.42
N ILE A 70 -11.99 7.54 -11.60
CA ILE A 70 -11.73 8.10 -10.28
C ILE A 70 -11.42 9.59 -10.39
N ASN A 71 -10.57 9.97 -11.33
CA ASN A 71 -10.19 11.35 -11.54
C ASN A 71 -11.36 12.22 -12.02
N LYS A 72 -12.23 11.70 -12.88
CA LYS A 72 -13.47 12.39 -13.29
C LYS A 72 -14.43 12.60 -12.13
N ALA A 73 -14.51 11.63 -11.21
CA ALA A 73 -15.31 11.72 -9.99
C ALA A 73 -14.75 12.67 -8.92
N GLY A 74 -13.58 13.28 -9.15
CA GLY A 74 -12.99 14.23 -8.20
C GLY A 74 -11.69 13.75 -7.55
N GLY A 75 -11.27 12.50 -7.81
CA GLY A 75 -10.10 11.89 -7.20
C GLY A 75 -10.40 11.22 -5.86
N VAL A 76 -9.38 10.92 -5.10
CA VAL A 76 -9.46 10.36 -3.74
C VAL A 76 -9.19 11.49 -2.74
N ASP A 77 -10.14 11.77 -1.88
CA ASP A 77 -10.08 12.91 -0.94
C ASP A 77 -9.71 14.24 -1.63
N GLY A 78 -10.27 14.47 -2.83
CA GLY A 78 -10.04 15.66 -3.65
C GLY A 78 -8.69 15.67 -4.39
N LYS A 79 -7.86 14.63 -4.24
CA LYS A 79 -6.57 14.50 -4.90
C LYS A 79 -6.67 13.63 -6.14
N LYS A 80 -6.09 14.09 -7.24
CA LYS A 80 -6.02 13.30 -8.48
C LYS A 80 -5.00 12.18 -8.38
N LEU A 81 -5.28 11.07 -9.05
CA LEU A 81 -4.33 9.98 -9.25
C LEU A 81 -3.44 10.28 -10.46
N GLU A 82 -2.15 10.06 -10.31
CA GLU A 82 -1.14 10.15 -11.36
C GLU A 82 -0.50 8.78 -11.58
N LEU A 83 -0.45 8.29 -12.81
CA LEU A 83 0.19 7.01 -13.14
C LEU A 83 1.65 7.20 -13.54
N VAL A 84 2.53 6.42 -12.92
CA VAL A 84 3.94 6.28 -13.31
C VAL A 84 4.18 4.85 -13.75
N THR A 85 4.33 4.64 -15.04
CA THR A 85 4.43 3.29 -15.63
C THR A 85 5.88 2.88 -15.90
N LYS A 86 6.19 1.62 -15.58
CA LYS A 86 7.44 0.93 -15.92
C LYS A 86 7.13 -0.39 -16.62
N ASP A 87 7.88 -0.69 -17.66
CA ASP A 87 7.86 -1.98 -18.35
C ASP A 87 8.89 -2.91 -17.70
N ASN A 88 8.46 -4.06 -17.21
CA ASN A 88 9.35 -5.07 -16.64
C ASN A 88 9.81 -6.10 -17.69
N LYS A 89 9.42 -5.95 -18.95
CA LYS A 89 9.84 -6.76 -20.09
C LYS A 89 9.54 -8.26 -19.96
N SER A 90 8.62 -8.64 -19.11
CA SER A 90 8.29 -10.02 -18.72
C SER A 90 9.46 -10.75 -18.00
N GLU A 91 10.34 -9.99 -17.33
CA GLU A 91 11.51 -10.52 -16.62
C GLU A 91 11.42 -10.22 -15.12
N ASN A 92 11.62 -11.24 -14.27
CA ASN A 92 11.53 -11.08 -12.81
C ASN A 92 12.55 -10.07 -12.25
N ALA A 93 13.77 -10.05 -12.79
CA ALA A 93 14.80 -9.11 -12.37
C ALA A 93 14.42 -7.66 -12.71
N GLU A 94 13.83 -7.45 -13.88
CA GLU A 94 13.34 -6.14 -14.31
C GLU A 94 12.11 -5.70 -13.47
N ALA A 95 11.26 -6.64 -13.05
CA ALA A 95 10.14 -6.34 -12.15
C ALA A 95 10.64 -5.80 -10.80
N SER A 96 11.69 -6.41 -10.24
CA SER A 96 12.32 -5.91 -9.00
C SER A 96 12.96 -4.53 -9.21
N THR A 97 13.69 -4.34 -10.32
CA THR A 97 14.31 -3.05 -10.66
C THR A 97 13.27 -1.96 -10.88
N SER A 98 12.20 -2.27 -11.62
CA SER A 98 11.07 -1.37 -11.87
C SER A 98 10.38 -0.96 -10.58
N SER A 99 10.11 -1.91 -9.67
CA SER A 99 9.53 -1.61 -8.36
C SER A 99 10.44 -0.72 -7.52
N THR A 100 11.75 -0.95 -7.53
CA THR A 100 12.73 -0.12 -6.83
C THR A 100 12.71 1.32 -7.36
N ASN A 101 12.70 1.47 -8.69
CA ASN A 101 12.65 2.79 -9.31
C ASN A 101 11.34 3.51 -9.01
N LEU A 102 10.21 2.82 -9.05
CA LEU A 102 8.91 3.39 -8.69
C LEU A 102 8.90 3.86 -7.24
N ALA A 103 9.33 3.01 -6.31
CA ALA A 103 9.29 3.31 -4.89
C ALA A 103 10.26 4.42 -4.49
N ILE A 104 11.53 4.37 -4.97
CA ILE A 104 12.61 5.22 -4.47
C ILE A 104 12.84 6.45 -5.34
N GLN A 105 12.84 6.29 -6.67
CA GLN A 105 13.15 7.42 -7.57
C GLN A 105 11.91 8.22 -7.94
N ASN A 106 10.79 7.51 -8.21
CA ASN A 106 9.54 8.17 -8.59
C ASN A 106 8.67 8.54 -7.38
N ASN A 107 8.98 8.01 -6.20
CA ASN A 107 8.26 8.27 -4.97
C ASN A 107 6.75 8.00 -5.12
N VAL A 108 6.37 6.83 -5.63
CA VAL A 108 4.96 6.46 -5.74
C VAL A 108 4.39 6.07 -4.38
N ASN A 109 3.08 6.26 -4.22
CA ASN A 109 2.37 5.96 -2.98
C ASN A 109 1.93 4.49 -2.89
N ALA A 110 1.72 3.84 -4.05
CA ALA A 110 1.43 2.41 -4.17
C ALA A 110 1.89 1.92 -5.53
N ILE A 111 2.08 0.61 -5.68
CA ILE A 111 2.42 -0.05 -6.95
C ILE A 111 1.32 -1.05 -7.29
N VAL A 112 0.85 -1.04 -8.54
CA VAL A 112 -0.07 -2.02 -9.11
C VAL A 112 0.68 -2.89 -10.10
N GLY A 113 0.49 -4.19 -9.98
CA GLY A 113 1.22 -5.21 -10.75
C GLY A 113 2.51 -5.67 -10.05
N PRO A 114 3.30 -6.57 -10.65
CA PRO A 114 3.18 -7.15 -12.00
C PRO A 114 2.03 -8.15 -12.19
N ALA A 115 1.80 -8.59 -13.44
CA ALA A 115 0.76 -9.54 -13.80
C ALA A 115 1.14 -11.01 -13.51
N THR A 116 2.41 -11.36 -13.46
CA THR A 116 2.88 -12.75 -13.31
C THR A 116 3.39 -13.05 -11.90
N SER A 117 3.13 -14.26 -11.41
CA SER A 117 3.50 -14.67 -10.03
C SER A 117 5.00 -14.56 -9.74
N GLY A 118 5.87 -14.90 -10.71
CA GLY A 118 7.32 -14.79 -10.56
C GLY A 118 7.77 -13.33 -10.42
N ALA A 119 7.21 -12.44 -11.23
CA ALA A 119 7.47 -11.01 -11.16
C ALA A 119 6.92 -10.38 -9.87
N VAL A 120 5.71 -10.80 -9.42
CA VAL A 120 5.15 -10.38 -8.13
C VAL A 120 6.05 -10.79 -6.98
N ALA A 121 6.54 -12.04 -6.95
CA ALA A 121 7.45 -12.49 -5.92
C ALA A 121 8.73 -11.64 -5.85
N ALA A 122 9.30 -11.26 -7.00
CA ALA A 122 10.47 -10.37 -7.05
C ALA A 122 10.15 -8.94 -6.60
N ALA A 123 9.00 -8.39 -7.01
CA ALA A 123 8.56 -7.05 -6.66
C ALA A 123 8.17 -6.92 -5.18
N SER A 124 7.59 -7.97 -4.59
CA SER A 124 7.14 -7.97 -3.19
C SER A 124 8.28 -7.78 -2.20
N LEU A 125 9.49 -8.26 -2.51
CA LEU A 125 10.69 -8.01 -1.69
C LEU A 125 11.04 -6.53 -1.61
N VAL A 126 10.79 -5.79 -2.68
CA VAL A 126 10.99 -4.33 -2.71
C VAL A 126 9.92 -3.64 -1.87
N SER A 127 8.65 -4.03 -2.02
CA SER A 127 7.54 -3.52 -1.22
C SER A 127 7.82 -3.68 0.29
N GLN A 128 8.26 -4.86 0.72
CA GLN A 128 8.63 -5.12 2.12
C GLN A 128 9.75 -4.22 2.63
N LYS A 129 10.76 -3.92 1.80
CA LYS A 129 11.90 -3.08 2.18
C LYS A 129 11.56 -1.59 2.18
N THR A 130 10.72 -1.15 1.27
CA THR A 130 10.41 0.28 1.08
C THR A 130 9.17 0.72 1.82
N GLY A 131 8.31 -0.21 2.24
CA GLY A 131 7.00 0.09 2.81
C GLY A 131 5.97 0.58 1.80
N VAL A 132 6.29 0.62 0.50
CA VAL A 132 5.34 1.00 -0.56
C VAL A 132 4.42 -0.20 -0.85
N PRO A 133 3.10 -0.06 -0.68
CA PRO A 133 2.16 -1.16 -0.94
C PRO A 133 2.23 -1.67 -2.37
N LEU A 134 2.11 -2.99 -2.54
CA LEU A 134 2.03 -3.68 -3.82
C LEU A 134 0.69 -4.43 -3.91
N LEU A 135 -0.04 -4.23 -5.00
CA LEU A 135 -1.35 -4.82 -5.29
C LEU A 135 -1.29 -5.66 -6.56
#